data_4d0cc438698d15b0a79bb6aa4a176dba
#
_entry.id   4d0cc438698d15b0a79bb6aa4a176dba
#
_cell.length_a   1.000
_cell.length_b   1.000
_cell.length_c   1.000
_cell.angle_alpha   90.00
_cell.angle_beta   90.00
_cell.angle_gamma   90.00
#
_symmetry.space_group_name_H-M   'P 1'
#
loop_
_entity.id
_entity.type
_entity.pdbx_description
1 polymer ?
#
loop_
_entity_poly.entity_id
_entity_poly.type
_entity_poly.pdbx_seq_one_letter_code
_entity_poly.pdbx_strand_id
1 'polypeptide(L)'
;MLKIGTVFSGIGAIEHAIKRMAIPHKIVFACDNGDVNIFKNKINYNLIEILRELDNLSDTIKNLNISVNEDYEYMTDLDNHINKIRKSVDKINYGKEYSIDKLVEEMSINNSKDLIYNVKKYIELFRVKYENIYESEKYKSILKNNKVHNLLLIGFVCDQVKKDKSEDREELKKWFENFKKNKEYKEVKKQIRLIIDELNMLHEKVESLKILSDLNNITDYRKKKEYVDKLYENKESSNFVKKSYLANYDIDKDHFHWNISFLDATQYRDKVDLVVGGSPCQSFSLVGKRRGLKDTRGTLFYEFARIVKESQPKVFIYENVRALLNHDEGRTWEVVKAVFNELNYDFKYTTLNARDFGIPQNRERIFVVGFRKDLVLEKEFEFPKPIELTKTMKDFLIDNVSGKYYLNKKGVNFVTSDKNINKRYTQIDGDIQLCQKKNQQFNWHGDFVFVEENKEKEKTMQDLEKYFLSDKVEKYVLSSGTKGFYSKPEIDLDIARPLVKTMHKMHRAGVDNYVTTQGRIRKLTPRECLRLMGFCDSFKIVVSDTQIYQQAGNSIVVDVLIYIMKSIINSLPQIVEGDGYKYKKNTESNEVKYYNILENSSQVNFFDLVAES
;
A
#
# COMPACT_ATOMS: atom_id res chain seq x y z
N MET A 1 -4.92 -23.72 24.61
CA MET A 1 -4.22 -23.23 23.39
C MET A 1 -4.96 -22.00 22.88
N LEU A 2 -4.30 -20.83 22.78
CA LEU A 2 -4.86 -19.55 22.36
C LEU A 2 -5.32 -19.59 20.90
N LYS A 3 -6.57 -19.17 20.62
CA LYS A 3 -7.14 -19.12 19.27
C LYS A 3 -7.21 -17.67 18.80
N ILE A 4 -6.47 -17.35 17.75
CA ILE A 4 -6.35 -15.97 17.24
C ILE A 4 -6.98 -15.81 15.86
N GLY A 5 -7.65 -14.68 15.68
CA GLY A 5 -8.13 -14.18 14.38
C GLY A 5 -7.51 -12.83 14.10
N THR A 6 -7.12 -12.58 12.86
CA THR A 6 -6.54 -11.29 12.47
C THR A 6 -7.22 -10.70 11.26
N VAL A 7 -7.39 -9.38 11.28
CA VAL A 7 -7.88 -8.60 10.14
C VAL A 7 -6.93 -7.44 9.87
N PHE A 8 -6.77 -7.08 8.61
CA PHE A 8 -5.64 -6.25 8.17
C PHE A 8 -4.32 -6.87 8.63
N SER A 9 -4.25 -8.19 8.47
CA SER A 9 -3.25 -9.06 9.11
C SER A 9 -1.80 -8.67 8.76
N GLY A 10 -1.60 -8.00 7.63
CA GLY A 10 -0.28 -7.60 7.19
C GLY A 10 0.66 -8.80 7.13
N ILE A 11 1.82 -8.66 7.72
CA ILE A 11 2.82 -9.74 7.82
C ILE A 11 2.78 -10.49 9.15
N GLY A 12 1.66 -10.41 9.88
CA GLY A 12 1.43 -11.24 11.06
C GLY A 12 2.19 -10.78 12.30
N ALA A 13 2.01 -9.52 12.71
CA ALA A 13 2.71 -8.98 13.88
C ALA A 13 2.30 -9.66 15.19
N ILE A 14 1.02 -9.94 15.39
CA ILE A 14 0.54 -10.61 16.60
C ILE A 14 0.94 -12.09 16.61
N GLU A 15 0.87 -12.77 15.46
CA GLU A 15 1.31 -14.15 15.31
C GLU A 15 2.80 -14.27 15.67
N HIS A 16 3.60 -13.29 15.21
CA HIS A 16 5.02 -13.24 15.54
C HIS A 16 5.24 -12.94 17.03
N ALA A 17 4.46 -12.07 17.64
CA ALA A 17 4.51 -11.76 19.07
C ALA A 17 4.21 -13.02 19.92
N ILE A 18 3.12 -13.72 19.63
CA ILE A 18 2.72 -14.92 20.34
C ILE A 18 3.76 -16.04 20.17
N LYS A 19 4.33 -16.21 18.95
CA LYS A 19 5.41 -17.14 18.68
C LYS A 19 6.66 -16.82 19.51
N ARG A 20 7.07 -15.54 19.59
CA ARG A 20 8.20 -15.10 20.43
C ARG A 20 7.95 -15.31 21.94
N MET A 21 6.70 -15.19 22.36
CA MET A 21 6.30 -15.49 23.74
C MET A 21 6.23 -16.99 24.04
N ALA A 22 6.46 -17.84 23.03
CA ALA A 22 6.34 -19.31 23.12
C ALA A 22 4.96 -19.79 23.65
N ILE A 23 3.88 -19.05 23.34
CA ILE A 23 2.52 -19.41 23.71
C ILE A 23 1.94 -20.34 22.65
N PRO A 24 1.44 -21.54 23.06
CA PRO A 24 0.74 -22.43 22.15
C PRO A 24 -0.52 -21.76 21.59
N HIS A 25 -0.59 -21.66 20.27
CA HIS A 25 -1.68 -20.95 19.60
C HIS A 25 -2.10 -21.61 18.29
N LYS A 26 -3.31 -21.26 17.87
CA LYS A 26 -3.84 -21.62 16.55
C LYS A 26 -4.38 -20.37 15.88
N ILE A 27 -3.99 -20.14 14.63
CA ILE A 27 -4.60 -19.09 13.80
C ILE A 27 -5.91 -19.65 13.26
N VAL A 28 -7.02 -19.05 13.67
CA VAL A 28 -8.38 -19.48 13.29
C VAL A 28 -8.76 -18.87 11.95
N PHE A 29 -8.42 -17.60 11.74
CA PHE A 29 -8.53 -16.91 10.47
C PHE A 29 -7.56 -15.74 10.37
N ALA A 30 -7.21 -15.39 9.14
CA ALA A 30 -6.50 -14.17 8.81
C ALA A 30 -7.17 -13.50 7.59
N CYS A 31 -7.17 -12.17 7.53
CA CYS A 31 -7.79 -11.43 6.44
C CYS A 31 -6.93 -10.24 6.01
N ASP A 32 -6.49 -10.25 4.74
CA ASP A 32 -5.79 -9.11 4.14
C ASP A 32 -5.86 -9.16 2.61
N ASN A 33 -6.26 -8.06 1.99
CA ASN A 33 -6.36 -8.00 0.52
C ASN A 33 -5.03 -7.64 -0.18
N GLY A 34 -3.98 -7.31 0.56
CA GLY A 34 -2.67 -6.96 0.02
C GLY A 34 -2.66 -5.71 -0.87
N ASP A 35 -3.57 -4.77 -0.64
CA ASP A 35 -3.82 -3.60 -1.51
C ASP A 35 -4.29 -4.00 -2.94
N VAL A 36 -4.80 -5.23 -3.13
CA VAL A 36 -5.33 -5.70 -4.41
C VAL A 36 -6.73 -5.15 -4.63
N ASN A 37 -6.90 -4.34 -5.67
CA ASN A 37 -8.19 -3.82 -6.10
C ASN A 37 -8.75 -4.65 -7.27
N ILE A 38 -9.90 -5.33 -7.04
CA ILE A 38 -10.61 -6.09 -8.08
C ILE A 38 -11.54 -5.22 -8.92
N PHE A 39 -11.91 -4.03 -8.44
CA PHE A 39 -12.86 -3.13 -9.07
C PHE A 39 -12.21 -2.10 -10.00
N LYS A 40 -10.87 -2.13 -10.13
CA LYS A 40 -10.14 -1.12 -10.90
C LYS A 40 -10.51 -1.15 -12.38
N ASN A 41 -11.56 -0.40 -12.73
CA ASN A 41 -11.90 -0.12 -14.12
C ASN A 41 -10.86 0.83 -14.73
N LYS A 42 -10.45 0.54 -15.96
CA LYS A 42 -9.70 1.48 -16.79
C LYS A 42 -10.69 2.42 -17.49
N ILE A 43 -11.32 3.32 -16.74
CA ILE A 43 -12.13 4.36 -17.34
C ILE A 43 -11.17 5.29 -18.09
N ASN A 44 -11.36 5.40 -19.40
CA ASN A 44 -10.59 6.32 -20.23
C ASN A 44 -10.99 7.76 -19.91
N TYR A 45 -10.08 8.73 -20.14
CA TYR A 45 -10.33 10.16 -19.98
C TYR A 45 -11.33 10.72 -20.99
N ASN A 46 -12.44 10.01 -21.19
CA ASN A 46 -13.49 10.34 -22.14
C ASN A 46 -14.79 10.66 -21.39
N LEU A 47 -15.27 11.88 -21.52
CA LEU A 47 -16.46 12.36 -20.81
C LEU A 47 -17.72 11.56 -21.16
N ILE A 48 -17.84 11.06 -22.38
CA ILE A 48 -18.97 10.24 -22.81
C ILE A 48 -18.95 8.89 -22.10
N GLU A 49 -17.77 8.27 -21.98
CA GLU A 49 -17.62 7.01 -21.24
C GLU A 49 -17.94 7.23 -19.75
N ILE A 50 -17.54 8.38 -19.18
CA ILE A 50 -17.88 8.77 -17.79
C ILE A 50 -19.40 8.87 -17.61
N LEU A 51 -20.10 9.57 -18.50
CA LEU A 51 -21.55 9.73 -18.42
C LEU A 51 -22.31 8.43 -18.61
N ARG A 52 -21.85 7.59 -19.54
CA ARG A 52 -22.39 6.26 -19.78
C ARG A 52 -22.23 5.37 -18.56
N GLU A 53 -21.07 5.42 -17.92
CA GLU A 53 -20.81 4.65 -16.69
C GLU A 53 -21.67 5.13 -15.53
N LEU A 54 -21.89 6.44 -15.39
CA LEU A 54 -22.82 6.98 -14.40
C LEU A 54 -24.26 6.51 -14.61
N ASP A 55 -24.69 6.40 -15.86
CA ASP A 55 -26.02 5.86 -16.17
C ASP A 55 -26.11 4.37 -15.84
N ASN A 56 -25.11 3.58 -16.22
CA ASN A 56 -25.03 2.16 -15.89
C ASN A 56 -25.05 1.92 -14.38
N LEU A 57 -24.30 2.72 -13.61
CA LEU A 57 -24.29 2.65 -12.15
C LEU A 57 -25.63 3.04 -11.55
N SER A 58 -26.29 4.09 -12.08
CA SER A 58 -27.65 4.48 -11.65
C SER A 58 -28.66 3.37 -11.87
N ASP A 59 -28.60 2.70 -13.03
CA ASP A 59 -29.51 1.59 -13.35
C ASP A 59 -29.19 0.34 -12.51
N THR A 60 -27.91 0.08 -12.24
CA THR A 60 -27.50 -1.01 -11.34
C THR A 60 -28.04 -0.78 -9.94
N ILE A 61 -27.93 0.44 -9.40
CA ILE A 61 -28.45 0.81 -8.08
C ILE A 61 -29.95 0.58 -7.99
N LYS A 62 -30.71 1.00 -9.00
CA LYS A 62 -32.18 0.80 -9.03
C LYS A 62 -32.60 -0.67 -9.05
N ASN A 63 -31.75 -1.53 -9.65
CA ASN A 63 -32.04 -2.96 -9.79
C ASN A 63 -31.49 -3.81 -8.63
N LEU A 64 -30.73 -3.22 -7.69
CA LEU A 64 -30.31 -3.92 -6.48
C LEU A 64 -31.53 -4.13 -5.57
N ASN A 65 -31.95 -5.40 -5.43
CA ASN A 65 -32.99 -5.83 -4.51
C ASN A 65 -32.44 -5.81 -3.07
N ILE A 66 -32.39 -4.63 -2.46
CA ILE A 66 -31.89 -4.46 -1.10
C ILE A 66 -33.11 -4.38 -0.19
N SER A 67 -33.13 -5.15 0.90
CA SER A 67 -34.25 -5.19 1.85
C SER A 67 -34.57 -3.80 2.42
N VAL A 68 -35.83 -3.38 2.27
CA VAL A 68 -36.34 -2.01 2.22
C VAL A 68 -36.09 -1.13 3.46
N ASN A 69 -35.67 -1.66 4.62
CA ASN A 69 -35.71 -0.86 5.88
C ASN A 69 -34.38 -0.33 6.43
N GLU A 70 -33.23 -0.82 5.98
CA GLU A 70 -31.92 -0.37 6.54
C GLU A 70 -31.03 0.37 5.52
N ASP A 71 -31.36 0.34 4.24
CA ASP A 71 -30.48 0.78 3.15
C ASP A 71 -30.96 2.02 2.38
N TYR A 72 -32.13 2.59 2.71
CA TYR A 72 -32.70 3.75 1.99
C TYR A 72 -31.80 4.99 2.07
N GLU A 73 -31.21 5.25 3.22
CA GLU A 73 -30.31 6.43 3.41
C GLU A 73 -29.01 6.25 2.61
N TYR A 74 -28.48 5.01 2.56
CA TYR A 74 -27.27 4.70 1.80
C TYR A 74 -27.51 4.80 0.28
N MET A 75 -28.67 4.37 -0.21
CA MET A 75 -29.07 4.48 -1.61
C MET A 75 -29.24 5.96 -2.00
N THR A 76 -29.83 6.76 -1.11
CA THR A 76 -29.96 8.21 -1.29
C THR A 76 -28.59 8.88 -1.35
N ASP A 77 -27.62 8.43 -0.56
CA ASP A 77 -26.23 8.90 -0.57
C ASP A 77 -25.52 8.58 -1.90
N LEU A 78 -25.77 7.40 -2.48
CA LEU A 78 -25.24 7.00 -3.78
C LEU A 78 -25.83 7.86 -4.92
N ASP A 79 -27.14 8.09 -4.90
CA ASP A 79 -27.80 8.98 -5.86
C ASP A 79 -27.32 10.45 -5.73
N ASN A 80 -27.12 10.92 -4.51
CA ASN A 80 -26.52 12.23 -4.25
C ASN A 80 -25.09 12.31 -4.81
N HIS A 81 -24.31 11.24 -4.72
CA HIS A 81 -22.95 11.16 -5.26
C HIS A 81 -22.97 11.19 -6.80
N ILE A 82 -23.89 10.45 -7.44
CA ILE A 82 -24.11 10.49 -8.89
C ILE A 82 -24.44 11.92 -9.33
N ASN A 83 -25.38 12.57 -8.65
CA ASN A 83 -25.79 13.95 -8.96
C ASN A 83 -24.67 14.96 -8.76
N LYS A 84 -23.81 14.75 -7.76
CA LYS A 84 -22.61 15.57 -7.54
C LYS A 84 -21.61 15.42 -8.69
N ILE A 85 -21.36 14.21 -9.15
CA ILE A 85 -20.48 13.95 -10.30
C ILE A 85 -21.05 14.57 -11.57
N ARG A 86 -22.35 14.42 -11.83
CA ARG A 86 -23.05 15.07 -12.97
C ARG A 86 -22.88 16.59 -12.94
N LYS A 87 -23.11 17.24 -11.79
CA LYS A 87 -22.88 18.67 -11.61
C LYS A 87 -21.41 19.08 -11.82
N SER A 88 -20.47 18.21 -11.50
CA SER A 88 -19.04 18.46 -11.73
C SER A 88 -18.68 18.36 -13.23
N VAL A 89 -19.34 17.45 -13.95
CA VAL A 89 -19.24 17.36 -15.42
C VAL A 89 -19.82 18.62 -16.08
N ASP A 90 -20.99 19.09 -15.62
CA ASP A 90 -21.61 20.31 -16.15
C ASP A 90 -20.73 21.54 -15.93
N LYS A 91 -20.05 21.65 -14.80
CA LYS A 91 -19.12 22.76 -14.50
C LYS A 91 -17.91 22.83 -15.42
N ILE A 92 -17.45 21.71 -15.98
CA ILE A 92 -16.37 21.71 -16.98
C ILE A 92 -16.79 22.48 -18.23
N ASN A 93 -18.09 22.60 -18.48
CA ASN A 93 -18.66 23.28 -19.63
C ASN A 93 -18.55 24.84 -19.59
N TYR A 94 -18.14 25.44 -18.47
CA TYR A 94 -18.11 26.90 -18.29
C TYR A 94 -16.75 27.59 -18.54
N GLY A 95 -15.88 27.08 -19.43
CA GLY A 95 -14.61 27.71 -19.82
C GLY A 95 -14.65 28.42 -21.19
N LYS A 96 -13.60 29.18 -21.58
CA LYS A 96 -13.49 29.85 -22.89
C LYS A 96 -13.44 28.84 -24.06
N GLU A 97 -14.00 29.25 -25.20
CA GLU A 97 -14.17 28.42 -26.38
C GLU A 97 -12.83 28.04 -27.03
N TYR A 98 -12.52 26.74 -27.02
CA TYR A 98 -11.49 26.16 -27.88
C TYR A 98 -12.19 25.52 -29.10
N SER A 99 -12.11 26.17 -30.24
CA SER A 99 -12.67 25.61 -31.47
C SER A 99 -11.67 24.65 -32.09
N ILE A 100 -12.15 23.50 -32.58
CA ILE A 100 -11.33 22.53 -33.34
C ILE A 100 -10.76 23.20 -34.58
N ASP A 101 -11.56 24.07 -35.23
CA ASP A 101 -11.14 24.81 -36.40
C ASP A 101 -9.97 25.73 -36.11
N LYS A 102 -9.99 26.40 -34.95
CA LYS A 102 -8.88 27.22 -34.46
C LYS A 102 -7.63 26.38 -34.14
N LEU A 103 -7.82 25.20 -33.61
CA LEU A 103 -6.72 24.25 -33.32
C LEU A 103 -6.08 23.74 -34.64
N VAL A 104 -6.91 23.38 -35.64
CA VAL A 104 -6.46 22.98 -36.97
C VAL A 104 -5.82 24.16 -37.69
N GLU A 105 -6.32 25.37 -37.50
CA GLU A 105 -5.77 26.60 -38.08
C GLU A 105 -4.42 26.95 -37.49
N GLU A 106 -4.26 26.89 -36.15
CA GLU A 106 -2.97 27.04 -35.45
C GLU A 106 -1.96 25.97 -35.89
N MET A 107 -2.41 24.74 -36.17
CA MET A 107 -1.57 23.67 -36.70
C MET A 107 -1.18 23.94 -38.16
N SER A 108 -2.07 24.50 -38.97
CA SER A 108 -1.83 24.75 -40.38
C SER A 108 -0.80 25.83 -40.65
N ILE A 109 -0.57 26.74 -39.70
CA ILE A 109 0.39 27.84 -39.85
C ILE A 109 1.85 27.36 -39.67
N ASN A 110 2.09 26.29 -38.92
CA ASN A 110 3.43 25.89 -38.48
C ASN A 110 3.84 24.44 -38.78
N ASN A 111 3.01 23.63 -39.50
CA ASN A 111 3.24 22.19 -39.65
C ASN A 111 2.97 21.69 -41.10
N SER A 112 3.45 20.47 -41.37
CA SER A 112 3.32 19.84 -42.70
C SER A 112 1.86 19.52 -43.08
N LYS A 113 1.58 19.44 -44.40
CA LYS A 113 0.25 19.06 -44.93
C LYS A 113 -0.17 17.67 -44.45
N ASP A 114 0.78 16.76 -44.26
CA ASP A 114 0.56 15.37 -43.85
C ASP A 114 0.10 15.29 -42.40
N LEU A 115 0.66 16.15 -41.54
CA LEU A 115 0.23 16.28 -40.16
C LEU A 115 -1.25 16.69 -40.04
N ILE A 116 -1.65 17.69 -40.84
CA ILE A 116 -3.03 18.19 -40.89
C ILE A 116 -3.97 17.10 -41.38
N TYR A 117 -3.55 16.33 -42.38
CA TYR A 117 -4.31 15.21 -42.93
C TYR A 117 -4.54 14.11 -41.90
N ASN A 118 -3.50 13.73 -41.14
CA ASN A 118 -3.60 12.71 -40.12
C ASN A 118 -4.50 13.15 -38.96
N VAL A 119 -4.44 14.41 -38.52
CA VAL A 119 -5.34 14.94 -37.50
C VAL A 119 -6.80 14.95 -37.99
N LYS A 120 -7.06 15.36 -39.22
CA LYS A 120 -8.41 15.31 -39.82
C LYS A 120 -8.93 13.88 -39.88
N LYS A 121 -8.10 12.91 -40.25
CA LYS A 121 -8.44 11.49 -40.22
C LYS A 121 -8.83 11.00 -38.82
N TYR A 122 -8.12 11.43 -37.78
CA TYR A 122 -8.48 11.07 -36.41
C TYR A 122 -9.76 11.76 -35.91
N ILE A 123 -10.03 12.95 -36.39
CA ILE A 123 -11.30 13.64 -36.14
C ILE A 123 -12.46 12.84 -36.74
N GLU A 124 -12.29 12.34 -37.96
CA GLU A 124 -13.32 11.55 -38.62
C GLU A 124 -13.52 10.19 -37.93
N LEU A 125 -12.44 9.52 -37.55
CA LEU A 125 -12.52 8.28 -36.75
C LEU A 125 -13.21 8.49 -35.40
N PHE A 126 -13.05 9.65 -34.80
CA PHE A 126 -13.77 10.01 -33.59
C PHE A 126 -15.27 10.15 -33.87
N ARG A 127 -15.65 10.87 -34.92
CA ARG A 127 -17.04 11.03 -35.33
C ARG A 127 -17.72 9.69 -35.57
N VAL A 128 -17.14 8.84 -36.40
CA VAL A 128 -17.67 7.48 -36.68
C VAL A 128 -17.80 6.65 -35.41
N LYS A 129 -16.80 6.66 -34.54
CA LYS A 129 -16.83 5.88 -33.31
C LYS A 129 -17.95 6.29 -32.33
N TYR A 130 -18.32 7.57 -32.34
CA TYR A 130 -19.29 8.13 -31.39
C TYR A 130 -20.61 8.55 -32.07
N GLU A 131 -20.82 8.26 -33.35
CA GLU A 131 -21.99 8.67 -34.11
C GLU A 131 -23.30 8.21 -33.45
N ASN A 132 -23.39 6.95 -33.03
CA ASN A 132 -24.55 6.40 -32.34
C ASN A 132 -24.84 7.06 -30.98
N ILE A 133 -23.82 7.64 -30.34
CA ILE A 133 -23.96 8.36 -29.07
C ILE A 133 -24.45 9.78 -29.31
N TYR A 134 -24.04 10.40 -30.43
CA TYR A 134 -24.48 11.72 -30.83
C TYR A 134 -25.97 11.79 -31.21
N GLU A 135 -26.55 10.68 -31.66
CA GLU A 135 -27.97 10.60 -32.00
C GLU A 135 -28.88 10.50 -30.80
N SER A 136 -28.36 10.08 -29.62
CA SER A 136 -29.16 10.00 -28.39
C SER A 136 -29.54 11.39 -27.88
N GLU A 137 -30.86 11.66 -27.75
CA GLU A 137 -31.40 12.92 -27.19
C GLU A 137 -30.80 13.27 -25.82
N LYS A 138 -30.50 12.26 -25.01
CA LYS A 138 -29.91 12.37 -23.68
C LYS A 138 -28.52 13.04 -23.70
N TYR A 139 -27.73 12.80 -24.73
CA TYR A 139 -26.38 13.32 -24.89
C TYR A 139 -26.29 14.53 -25.84
N LYS A 140 -27.33 14.79 -26.64
CA LYS A 140 -27.38 15.93 -27.57
C LYS A 140 -27.20 17.27 -26.86
N SER A 141 -27.75 17.45 -25.66
CA SER A 141 -27.61 18.69 -24.90
C SER A 141 -26.17 18.93 -24.42
N ILE A 142 -25.45 17.86 -24.07
CA ILE A 142 -24.05 17.89 -23.62
C ILE A 142 -23.11 18.12 -24.81
N LEU A 143 -23.42 17.52 -25.94
CA LEU A 143 -22.64 17.58 -27.17
C LEU A 143 -22.91 18.87 -27.99
N LYS A 144 -24.05 19.53 -27.79
CA LYS A 144 -24.31 20.90 -28.29
C LYS A 144 -23.34 21.91 -27.69
N ASN A 145 -22.69 21.58 -26.57
CA ASN A 145 -21.64 22.41 -26.00
C ASN A 145 -20.31 22.10 -26.69
N ASN A 146 -19.93 22.94 -27.64
CA ASN A 146 -18.69 22.82 -28.45
C ASN A 146 -17.42 22.58 -27.62
N LYS A 147 -17.40 23.00 -26.36
CA LYS A 147 -16.25 22.86 -25.47
C LYS A 147 -16.00 21.41 -25.03
N VAL A 148 -17.06 20.70 -24.63
CA VAL A 148 -16.96 19.28 -24.23
C VAL A 148 -16.59 18.42 -25.44
N HIS A 149 -17.20 18.68 -26.56
CA HIS A 149 -16.89 18.00 -27.83
C HIS A 149 -15.41 18.16 -28.20
N ASN A 150 -14.89 19.38 -28.14
CA ASN A 150 -13.51 19.69 -28.47
C ASN A 150 -12.51 18.99 -27.51
N LEU A 151 -12.82 18.92 -26.22
CA LEU A 151 -11.98 18.24 -25.24
C LEU A 151 -11.95 16.73 -25.41
N LEU A 152 -13.11 16.14 -25.71
CA LEU A 152 -13.24 14.71 -26.01
C LEU A 152 -12.46 14.35 -27.25
N LEU A 153 -12.56 15.17 -28.29
CA LEU A 153 -11.84 14.98 -29.54
C LEU A 153 -10.33 15.11 -29.34
N ILE A 154 -9.88 16.11 -28.61
CA ILE A 154 -8.46 16.27 -28.28
C ILE A 154 -7.95 15.05 -27.51
N GLY A 155 -8.67 14.56 -26.51
CA GLY A 155 -8.33 13.35 -25.79
C GLY A 155 -8.20 12.13 -26.71
N PHE A 156 -9.14 11.95 -27.63
CA PHE A 156 -9.13 10.86 -28.59
C PHE A 156 -7.95 10.96 -29.59
N VAL A 157 -7.74 12.14 -30.17
CA VAL A 157 -6.60 12.40 -31.08
C VAL A 157 -5.28 12.12 -30.36
N CYS A 158 -5.17 12.49 -29.10
CA CYS A 158 -4.03 12.17 -28.24
C CYS A 158 -3.73 10.69 -28.14
N ASP A 159 -4.74 9.90 -27.95
CA ASP A 159 -4.57 8.45 -27.81
C ASP A 159 -4.28 7.77 -29.14
N GLN A 160 -4.79 8.29 -30.24
CA GLN A 160 -4.45 7.80 -31.57
C GLN A 160 -3.00 8.11 -31.94
N VAL A 161 -2.54 9.34 -31.67
CA VAL A 161 -1.14 9.74 -31.91
C VAL A 161 -0.14 8.89 -31.14
N LYS A 162 -0.48 8.44 -29.91
CA LYS A 162 0.38 7.51 -29.15
C LYS A 162 0.47 6.14 -29.79
N LYS A 163 -0.57 5.70 -30.52
CA LYS A 163 -0.65 4.40 -31.18
C LYS A 163 -0.10 4.42 -32.59
N ASP A 164 0.07 5.62 -33.17
CA ASP A 164 0.54 5.80 -34.55
C ASP A 164 2.00 5.36 -34.69
N LYS A 165 2.27 4.67 -35.83
CA LYS A 165 3.59 4.18 -36.22
C LYS A 165 4.13 4.90 -37.46
N SER A 166 3.44 5.96 -37.95
CA SER A 166 3.86 6.73 -39.12
C SER A 166 5.13 7.54 -38.91
N GLU A 167 5.79 7.95 -39.97
CA GLU A 167 7.01 8.77 -39.95
C GLU A 167 6.76 10.15 -39.31
N ASP A 168 5.57 10.71 -39.46
CA ASP A 168 5.15 12.01 -38.89
C ASP A 168 4.92 11.98 -37.37
N ARG A 169 5.06 10.83 -36.74
CA ARG A 169 4.84 10.61 -35.29
C ARG A 169 5.64 11.57 -34.40
N GLU A 170 6.86 11.90 -34.75
CA GLU A 170 7.72 12.75 -33.92
C GLU A 170 7.29 14.22 -33.99
N GLU A 171 6.77 14.70 -35.10
CA GLU A 171 6.23 16.04 -35.26
C GLU A 171 4.90 16.19 -34.50
N LEU A 172 3.99 15.22 -34.63
CA LEU A 172 2.76 15.09 -33.87
C LEU A 172 3.04 15.08 -32.35
N LYS A 173 4.05 14.35 -31.93
CA LYS A 173 4.46 14.33 -30.52
C LYS A 173 4.99 15.69 -30.03
N LYS A 174 5.81 16.39 -30.82
CA LYS A 174 6.34 17.71 -30.44
C LYS A 174 5.20 18.72 -30.27
N TRP A 175 4.29 18.78 -31.24
CA TRP A 175 3.11 19.64 -31.15
C TRP A 175 2.30 19.31 -29.90
N PHE A 176 2.07 18.04 -29.67
CA PHE A 176 1.29 17.52 -28.55
C PHE A 176 1.92 17.87 -27.20
N GLU A 177 3.24 17.74 -27.07
CA GLU A 177 3.97 18.13 -25.84
C GLU A 177 3.90 19.63 -25.59
N ASN A 178 3.82 20.45 -26.63
CA ASN A 178 3.59 21.88 -26.51
C ASN A 178 2.15 22.20 -26.09
N PHE A 179 1.16 21.54 -26.66
CA PHE A 179 -0.24 21.66 -26.29
C PHE A 179 -0.48 21.28 -24.81
N LYS A 180 0.15 20.21 -24.33
CA LYS A 180 0.10 19.80 -22.90
C LYS A 180 0.63 20.86 -21.94
N LYS A 181 1.42 21.83 -22.40
CA LYS A 181 1.92 22.93 -21.55
C LYS A 181 0.88 24.01 -21.34
N ASN A 182 -0.18 24.06 -22.14
CA ASN A 182 -1.26 25.02 -22.02
C ASN A 182 -1.93 24.94 -20.62
N LYS A 183 -2.14 26.09 -19.98
CA LYS A 183 -2.67 26.19 -18.61
C LYS A 183 -4.12 25.68 -18.54
N GLU A 184 -4.93 26.02 -19.53
CA GLU A 184 -6.35 25.61 -19.58
C GLU A 184 -6.48 24.10 -19.77
N TYR A 185 -5.69 23.49 -20.66
CA TYR A 185 -5.64 22.04 -20.83
C TYR A 185 -5.26 21.31 -19.53
N LYS A 186 -4.27 21.84 -18.80
CA LYS A 186 -3.86 21.26 -17.51
C LYS A 186 -4.96 21.30 -16.47
N GLU A 187 -5.70 22.42 -16.41
CA GLU A 187 -6.79 22.59 -15.44
C GLU A 187 -7.96 21.65 -15.77
N VAL A 188 -8.39 21.59 -17.03
CA VAL A 188 -9.44 20.66 -17.46
C VAL A 188 -9.05 19.21 -17.23
N LYS A 189 -7.81 18.84 -17.57
CA LYS A 189 -7.29 17.48 -17.31
C LYS A 189 -7.32 17.15 -15.82
N LYS A 190 -7.00 18.10 -14.96
CA LYS A 190 -7.07 17.94 -13.50
C LYS A 190 -8.51 17.71 -13.04
N GLN A 191 -9.46 18.48 -13.56
CA GLN A 191 -10.89 18.33 -13.23
C GLN A 191 -11.44 16.98 -13.71
N ILE A 192 -11.15 16.57 -14.94
CA ILE A 192 -11.53 15.24 -15.45
C ILE A 192 -10.94 14.12 -14.58
N ARG A 193 -9.68 14.26 -14.15
CA ARG A 193 -9.06 13.28 -13.26
C ARG A 193 -9.78 13.15 -11.92
N LEU A 194 -10.18 14.28 -11.32
CA LEU A 194 -10.96 14.27 -10.08
C LEU A 194 -12.32 13.58 -10.27
N ILE A 195 -12.98 13.83 -11.39
CA ILE A 195 -14.26 13.18 -11.73
C ILE A 195 -14.06 11.67 -11.90
N ILE A 196 -13.00 11.24 -12.59
CA ILE A 196 -12.69 9.80 -12.75
C ILE A 196 -12.38 9.15 -11.41
N ASP A 197 -11.66 9.84 -10.53
CA ASP A 197 -11.35 9.31 -9.21
C ASP A 197 -12.66 9.16 -8.37
N GLU A 198 -13.57 10.13 -8.42
CA GLU A 198 -14.89 10.05 -7.78
C GLU A 198 -15.77 8.94 -8.39
N LEU A 199 -15.75 8.78 -9.70
CA LEU A 199 -16.50 7.73 -10.41
C LEU A 199 -15.97 6.32 -10.10
N ASN A 200 -14.65 6.15 -10.02
CA ASN A 200 -14.06 4.89 -9.61
C ASN A 200 -14.46 4.52 -8.18
N MET A 201 -14.49 5.50 -7.27
CA MET A 201 -14.97 5.28 -5.89
C MET A 201 -16.44 4.86 -5.85
N LEU A 202 -17.28 5.47 -6.67
CA LEU A 202 -18.70 5.11 -6.78
C LEU A 202 -18.87 3.69 -7.35
N HIS A 203 -18.13 3.36 -8.41
CA HIS A 203 -18.14 2.04 -9.02
C HIS A 203 -17.73 0.95 -8.01
N GLU A 204 -16.65 1.17 -7.25
CA GLU A 204 -16.22 0.26 -6.19
C GLU A 204 -17.32 0.02 -5.14
N LYS A 205 -18.06 1.06 -4.76
CA LYS A 205 -19.16 0.96 -3.80
C LYS A 205 -20.33 0.13 -4.36
N VAL A 206 -20.74 0.40 -5.59
CA VAL A 206 -21.87 -0.29 -6.22
C VAL A 206 -21.57 -1.77 -6.45
N GLU A 207 -20.37 -2.08 -6.97
CA GLU A 207 -19.93 -3.47 -7.16
C GLU A 207 -19.77 -4.21 -5.83
N SER A 208 -19.29 -3.54 -4.78
CA SER A 208 -19.21 -4.13 -3.44
C SER A 208 -20.60 -4.49 -2.89
N LEU A 209 -21.60 -3.61 -3.10
CA LEU A 209 -23.00 -3.90 -2.70
C LEU A 209 -23.59 -5.09 -3.45
N LYS A 210 -23.31 -5.19 -4.75
CA LYS A 210 -23.74 -6.32 -5.57
C LYS A 210 -23.17 -7.63 -5.03
N ILE A 211 -21.87 -7.67 -4.76
CA ILE A 211 -21.21 -8.84 -4.18
C ILE A 211 -21.81 -9.17 -2.81
N LEU A 212 -22.08 -8.19 -1.95
CA LEU A 212 -22.72 -8.42 -0.65
C LEU A 212 -24.14 -8.96 -0.81
N SER A 213 -24.91 -8.48 -1.78
CA SER A 213 -26.22 -9.01 -2.10
C SER A 213 -26.16 -10.47 -2.54
N ASP A 214 -25.20 -10.81 -3.42
CA ASP A 214 -24.98 -12.19 -3.85
C ASP A 214 -24.59 -13.10 -2.66
N LEU A 215 -23.68 -12.63 -1.79
CA LEU A 215 -23.23 -13.36 -0.61
C LEU A 215 -24.36 -13.59 0.41
N ASN A 216 -25.30 -12.66 0.55
CA ASN A 216 -26.46 -12.81 1.44
C ASN A 216 -27.39 -13.94 0.98
N ASN A 217 -27.43 -14.24 -0.31
CA ASN A 217 -28.22 -15.35 -0.86
C ASN A 217 -27.52 -16.72 -0.69
N ILE A 218 -26.26 -16.75 -0.26
CA ILE A 218 -25.52 -17.99 -0.02
C ILE A 218 -25.51 -18.27 1.48
N THR A 219 -26.04 -19.40 1.90
CA THR A 219 -26.13 -19.80 3.33
C THR A 219 -24.87 -20.57 3.79
N ASP A 220 -24.23 -21.30 2.88
CA ASP A 220 -23.05 -22.12 3.18
C ASP A 220 -21.76 -21.29 3.18
N TYR A 221 -21.01 -21.32 4.29
CA TYR A 221 -19.78 -20.53 4.47
C TYR A 221 -18.66 -20.92 3.49
N ARG A 222 -18.55 -22.19 3.10
CA ARG A 222 -17.55 -22.64 2.13
C ARG A 222 -17.87 -22.08 0.75
N LYS A 223 -19.13 -22.12 0.35
CA LYS A 223 -19.59 -21.53 -0.90
C LYS A 223 -19.41 -20.01 -0.93
N LYS A 224 -19.63 -19.31 0.21
CA LYS A 224 -19.30 -17.88 0.33
C LYS A 224 -17.81 -17.65 0.08
N LYS A 225 -16.95 -18.46 0.72
CA LYS A 225 -15.49 -18.36 0.54
C LYS A 225 -15.07 -18.64 -0.91
N GLU A 226 -15.58 -19.72 -1.51
CA GLU A 226 -15.33 -20.06 -2.92
C GLU A 226 -15.75 -18.95 -3.88
N TYR A 227 -16.91 -18.32 -3.65
CA TYR A 227 -17.39 -17.19 -4.43
C TYR A 227 -16.39 -16.02 -4.35
N VAL A 228 -15.96 -15.64 -3.14
CA VAL A 228 -14.97 -14.57 -2.94
C VAL A 228 -13.64 -14.94 -3.56
N ASP A 229 -13.14 -16.16 -3.35
CA ASP A 229 -11.86 -16.60 -3.92
C ASP A 229 -11.86 -16.51 -5.45
N LYS A 230 -12.95 -16.86 -6.10
CA LYS A 230 -13.13 -16.74 -7.55
C LYS A 230 -13.03 -15.29 -8.04
N LEU A 231 -13.52 -14.30 -7.28
CA LEU A 231 -13.36 -12.88 -7.61
C LEU A 231 -11.88 -12.45 -7.66
N TYR A 232 -11.03 -13.10 -6.85
CA TYR A 232 -9.61 -12.79 -6.72
C TYR A 232 -8.68 -13.75 -7.49
N GLU A 233 -9.20 -14.77 -8.15
CA GLU A 233 -8.44 -15.86 -8.79
C GLU A 233 -7.31 -15.32 -9.69
N ASN A 234 -7.63 -14.38 -10.59
CA ASN A 234 -6.66 -13.76 -11.49
C ASN A 234 -5.71 -12.74 -10.81
N LYS A 235 -5.84 -12.54 -9.50
CA LYS A 235 -5.06 -11.57 -8.71
C LYS A 235 -4.22 -12.23 -7.62
N GLU A 236 -4.24 -13.54 -7.49
CA GLU A 236 -3.54 -14.26 -6.41
C GLU A 236 -2.04 -13.96 -6.39
N SER A 237 -1.40 -13.93 -7.55
CA SER A 237 0.03 -13.58 -7.67
C SER A 237 0.35 -12.14 -7.24
N SER A 238 -0.64 -11.26 -7.16
CA SER A 238 -0.50 -9.84 -6.80
C SER A 238 -0.66 -9.58 -5.30
N ASN A 239 -1.16 -10.54 -4.51
CA ASN A 239 -1.24 -10.39 -3.06
C ASN A 239 0.09 -10.81 -2.40
N PHE A 240 1.02 -9.86 -2.36
CA PHE A 240 2.33 -10.06 -1.73
C PHE A 240 2.24 -10.20 -0.20
N VAL A 241 1.19 -9.68 0.44
CA VAL A 241 0.94 -9.83 1.88
C VAL A 241 0.58 -11.29 2.18
N LYS A 242 -0.41 -11.86 1.48
CA LYS A 242 -0.79 -13.28 1.58
C LYS A 242 0.44 -14.18 1.39
N LYS A 243 1.27 -13.89 0.37
CA LYS A 243 2.48 -14.65 0.09
C LYS A 243 3.46 -14.63 1.27
N SER A 244 3.74 -13.46 1.84
CA SER A 244 4.61 -13.33 3.02
C SER A 244 4.01 -14.00 4.25
N TYR A 245 2.70 -13.85 4.48
CA TYR A 245 2.01 -14.42 5.62
C TYR A 245 2.06 -15.95 5.62
N LEU A 246 1.65 -16.57 4.51
CA LEU A 246 1.64 -18.05 4.36
C LEU A 246 3.04 -18.69 4.39
N ALA A 247 4.08 -17.94 4.05
CA ALA A 247 5.46 -18.42 4.15
C ALA A 247 5.99 -18.47 5.60
N ASN A 248 5.36 -17.75 6.53
CA ASN A 248 5.85 -17.56 7.89
C ASN A 248 4.96 -18.17 8.98
N TYR A 249 3.69 -18.44 8.67
CA TYR A 249 2.73 -18.94 9.65
C TYR A 249 1.97 -20.14 9.12
N ASP A 250 1.71 -21.07 10.03
CA ASP A 250 0.91 -22.27 9.76
C ASP A 250 -0.57 -21.91 9.88
N ILE A 251 -1.21 -21.76 8.74
CA ILE A 251 -2.65 -21.52 8.60
C ILE A 251 -3.16 -22.25 7.36
N ASP A 252 -4.29 -22.90 7.48
CA ASP A 252 -4.99 -23.46 6.33
C ASP A 252 -5.36 -22.31 5.35
N LYS A 253 -5.07 -22.52 4.06
CA LYS A 253 -5.37 -21.53 3.01
C LYS A 253 -6.84 -21.13 2.99
N ASP A 254 -7.73 -22.02 3.35
CA ASP A 254 -9.18 -21.77 3.42
C ASP A 254 -9.56 -20.81 4.56
N HIS A 255 -8.68 -20.63 5.54
CA HIS A 255 -8.85 -19.68 6.63
C HIS A 255 -8.16 -18.34 6.39
N PHE A 256 -7.48 -18.18 5.26
CA PHE A 256 -6.99 -16.87 4.82
C PHE A 256 -8.01 -16.21 3.88
N HIS A 257 -8.58 -15.09 4.31
CA HIS A 257 -9.61 -14.34 3.60
C HIS A 257 -9.03 -13.13 2.87
N TRP A 258 -9.62 -12.80 1.70
CA TRP A 258 -9.15 -11.73 0.86
C TRP A 258 -9.61 -10.34 1.30
N ASN A 259 -10.85 -10.23 1.72
CA ASN A 259 -11.47 -8.92 1.95
C ASN A 259 -12.37 -8.98 3.18
N ILE A 260 -12.11 -8.09 4.11
CA ILE A 260 -12.84 -8.01 5.36
C ILE A 260 -14.34 -7.73 5.14
N SER A 261 -14.71 -6.93 4.12
CA SER A 261 -16.12 -6.62 3.82
C SER A 261 -16.91 -7.83 3.32
N PHE A 262 -16.23 -8.86 2.79
CA PHE A 262 -16.84 -10.09 2.29
C PHE A 262 -16.66 -11.28 3.23
N LEU A 263 -15.99 -11.09 4.36
CA LEU A 263 -15.80 -12.10 5.38
C LEU A 263 -17.05 -12.17 6.27
N ASP A 264 -17.70 -13.34 6.29
CA ASP A 264 -18.74 -13.69 7.27
C ASP A 264 -18.05 -14.32 8.50
N ALA A 265 -17.90 -13.53 9.56
CA ALA A 265 -17.21 -13.96 10.76
C ALA A 265 -18.12 -14.69 11.77
N THR A 266 -19.41 -14.82 11.49
CA THR A 266 -20.33 -15.59 12.35
C THR A 266 -19.93 -17.06 12.46
N GLN A 267 -19.29 -17.63 11.44
CA GLN A 267 -18.73 -18.97 11.45
C GLN A 267 -17.65 -19.18 12.53
N TYR A 268 -17.00 -18.09 12.98
CA TYR A 268 -15.93 -18.09 13.99
C TYR A 268 -16.42 -17.72 15.39
N ARG A 269 -17.75 -17.50 15.55
CA ARG A 269 -18.35 -17.22 16.87
C ARG A 269 -17.98 -18.32 17.86
N ASP A 270 -17.53 -17.91 19.04
CA ASP A 270 -17.08 -18.79 20.14
C ASP A 270 -15.89 -19.71 19.79
N LYS A 271 -15.26 -19.52 18.62
CA LYS A 271 -14.10 -20.29 18.17
C LYS A 271 -12.81 -19.49 18.19
N VAL A 272 -12.87 -18.21 18.53
CA VAL A 272 -11.71 -17.30 18.58
C VAL A 272 -11.63 -16.63 19.95
N ASP A 273 -10.44 -16.61 20.54
CA ASP A 273 -10.20 -16.00 21.85
C ASP A 273 -9.77 -14.54 21.70
N LEU A 274 -8.94 -14.24 20.71
CA LEU A 274 -8.36 -12.93 20.47
C LEU A 274 -8.52 -12.51 19.01
N VAL A 275 -9.07 -11.33 18.77
CA VAL A 275 -9.08 -10.69 17.45
C VAL A 275 -8.20 -9.45 17.46
N VAL A 276 -7.27 -9.35 16.49
CA VAL A 276 -6.36 -8.22 16.36
C VAL A 276 -6.47 -7.60 14.97
N GLY A 277 -6.46 -6.26 14.90
CA GLY A 277 -6.45 -5.56 13.62
C GLY A 277 -6.20 -4.07 13.75
N GLY A 278 -5.85 -3.44 12.61
CA GLY A 278 -5.64 -2.00 12.51
C GLY A 278 -6.08 -1.49 11.15
N SER A 279 -7.21 -0.78 11.09
CA SER A 279 -7.72 -0.29 9.82
C SER A 279 -6.86 0.85 9.26
N PRO A 280 -6.71 0.97 7.92
CA PRO A 280 -6.03 2.11 7.31
C PRO A 280 -6.68 3.45 7.68
N CYS A 281 -5.86 4.46 8.01
CA CYS A 281 -6.33 5.78 8.44
C CYS A 281 -7.17 6.53 7.37
N GLN A 282 -6.97 6.23 6.09
CA GLN A 282 -7.68 6.89 4.98
C GLN A 282 -9.19 6.63 4.96
N SER A 283 -9.66 5.61 5.68
CA SER A 283 -11.08 5.24 5.75
C SER A 283 -11.93 6.14 6.65
N PHE A 284 -11.32 7.05 7.43
CA PHE A 284 -12.07 7.92 8.36
C PHE A 284 -12.65 9.18 7.74
N SER A 285 -12.27 9.58 6.54
CA SER A 285 -12.78 10.80 5.87
C SER A 285 -14.31 10.84 5.68
N LEU A 286 -14.98 9.73 5.85
CA LEU A 286 -16.45 9.59 5.72
C LEU A 286 -17.16 9.39 7.07
N VAL A 287 -16.43 9.25 8.19
CA VAL A 287 -16.98 8.90 9.51
C VAL A 287 -17.75 10.06 10.17
N GLY A 288 -17.42 11.31 9.84
CA GLY A 288 -17.91 12.50 10.57
C GLY A 288 -19.42 12.80 10.50
N LYS A 289 -20.22 12.03 9.74
CA LYS A 289 -21.66 12.31 9.57
C LYS A 289 -22.59 11.15 9.99
N ARG A 290 -22.10 10.06 10.57
CA ARG A 290 -22.88 8.81 10.72
C ARG A 290 -23.11 8.42 12.18
N ARG A 291 -24.32 7.94 12.47
CA ARG A 291 -24.83 7.58 13.81
C ARG A 291 -24.81 6.06 14.02
N GLY A 292 -23.68 5.49 14.53
CA GLY A 292 -23.60 4.12 15.01
C GLY A 292 -23.33 3.03 13.95
N LEU A 293 -23.33 1.75 14.37
CA LEU A 293 -23.00 0.57 13.56
C LEU A 293 -23.96 0.32 12.39
N LYS A 294 -25.20 0.82 12.47
CA LYS A 294 -26.23 0.60 11.44
C LYS A 294 -25.98 1.42 10.16
N ASP A 295 -25.30 2.55 10.25
CA ASP A 295 -25.16 3.54 9.17
C ASP A 295 -23.86 3.42 8.35
N THR A 296 -23.10 2.33 8.45
CA THR A 296 -21.66 2.45 8.30
C THR A 296 -21.02 1.48 7.32
N ARG A 297 -21.81 0.84 6.47
CA ARG A 297 -21.29 -0.02 5.42
C ARG A 297 -20.30 0.73 4.54
N GLY A 298 -19.05 0.24 4.51
CA GLY A 298 -18.00 0.70 3.60
C GLY A 298 -16.84 1.48 4.19
N THR A 299 -16.72 1.66 5.52
CA THR A 299 -15.45 2.09 6.09
C THR A 299 -14.77 0.93 6.83
N LEU A 300 -13.49 0.76 6.61
CA LEU A 300 -12.74 -0.41 7.12
C LEU A 300 -12.71 -0.50 8.67
N PHE A 301 -12.89 0.62 9.37
CA PHE A 301 -13.05 0.61 10.82
C PHE A 301 -14.33 -0.12 11.27
N TYR A 302 -15.45 0.15 10.60
CA TYR A 302 -16.71 -0.51 10.94
C TYR A 302 -16.70 -1.99 10.57
N GLU A 303 -15.96 -2.36 9.54
CA GLU A 303 -15.74 -3.76 9.23
C GLU A 303 -14.98 -4.47 10.35
N PHE A 304 -13.97 -3.83 10.97
CA PHE A 304 -13.35 -4.37 12.18
C PHE A 304 -14.35 -4.58 13.30
N ALA A 305 -15.17 -3.56 13.58
CA ALA A 305 -16.21 -3.65 14.62
C ALA A 305 -17.24 -4.74 14.31
N ARG A 306 -17.64 -4.91 13.04
CA ARG A 306 -18.54 -5.99 12.59
C ARG A 306 -17.92 -7.36 12.84
N ILE A 307 -16.65 -7.56 12.49
CA ILE A 307 -15.95 -8.83 12.75
C ILE A 307 -15.92 -9.16 14.25
N VAL A 308 -15.64 -8.19 15.12
CA VAL A 308 -15.67 -8.38 16.58
C VAL A 308 -17.09 -8.74 17.04
N LYS A 309 -18.13 -8.06 16.53
CA LYS A 309 -19.54 -8.33 16.85
C LYS A 309 -19.99 -9.71 16.39
N GLU A 310 -19.56 -10.16 15.22
CA GLU A 310 -19.93 -11.46 14.66
C GLU A 310 -19.20 -12.62 15.34
N SER A 311 -17.88 -12.50 15.49
CA SER A 311 -17.02 -13.58 16.03
C SER A 311 -17.01 -13.66 17.57
N GLN A 312 -17.40 -12.58 18.28
CA GLN A 312 -17.48 -12.52 19.74
C GLN A 312 -16.23 -13.04 20.46
N PRO A 313 -15.00 -12.54 20.14
CA PRO A 313 -13.79 -12.97 20.81
C PRO A 313 -13.84 -12.63 22.31
N LYS A 314 -13.05 -13.31 23.13
CA LYS A 314 -12.86 -12.91 24.55
C LYS A 314 -12.24 -11.53 24.66
N VAL A 315 -11.23 -11.27 23.82
CA VAL A 315 -10.48 -10.00 23.81
C VAL A 315 -10.31 -9.54 22.36
N PHE A 316 -10.35 -8.21 22.15
CA PHE A 316 -9.88 -7.63 20.89
C PHE A 316 -8.79 -6.60 21.13
N ILE A 317 -7.88 -6.44 20.16
CA ILE A 317 -6.89 -5.37 20.08
C ILE A 317 -7.11 -4.62 18.77
N TYR A 318 -7.34 -3.31 18.86
CA TYR A 318 -7.40 -2.43 17.69
C TYR A 318 -6.26 -1.41 17.74
N GLU A 319 -5.55 -1.25 16.62
CA GLU A 319 -4.45 -0.30 16.49
C GLU A 319 -4.74 0.74 15.42
N ASN A 320 -4.27 1.98 15.64
CA ASN A 320 -4.28 3.01 14.61
C ASN A 320 -3.20 4.09 14.86
N VAL A 321 -3.05 5.00 13.92
CA VAL A 321 -2.15 6.15 14.10
C VAL A 321 -2.69 7.10 15.17
N ARG A 322 -1.79 7.72 15.96
CA ARG A 322 -2.15 8.70 17.00
C ARG A 322 -3.02 9.85 16.47
N ALA A 323 -2.82 10.25 15.21
CA ALA A 323 -3.60 11.33 14.59
C ALA A 323 -5.12 11.08 14.57
N LEU A 324 -5.58 9.83 14.76
CA LEU A 324 -7.00 9.49 14.89
C LEU A 324 -7.67 10.23 16.05
N LEU A 325 -6.96 10.46 17.17
CA LEU A 325 -7.50 11.18 18.32
C LEU A 325 -7.91 12.62 18.02
N ASN A 326 -7.20 13.27 17.12
CA ASN A 326 -7.41 14.68 16.77
C ASN A 326 -8.05 14.86 15.39
N HIS A 327 -8.38 13.77 14.70
CA HIS A 327 -9.01 13.83 13.38
C HIS A 327 -10.39 14.47 13.47
N ASP A 328 -10.68 15.43 12.57
CA ASP A 328 -11.94 16.15 12.54
C ASP A 328 -12.27 16.79 13.92
N GLU A 329 -11.30 17.48 14.53
CA GLU A 329 -11.43 18.12 15.85
C GLU A 329 -11.82 17.13 16.98
N GLY A 330 -11.41 15.85 16.85
CA GLY A 330 -11.73 14.79 17.80
C GLY A 330 -13.07 14.08 17.55
N ARG A 331 -13.93 14.61 16.67
CA ARG A 331 -15.26 14.02 16.39
C ARG A 331 -15.17 12.56 15.92
N THR A 332 -14.18 12.26 15.10
CA THR A 332 -13.95 10.88 14.63
C THR A 332 -13.71 9.92 15.78
N TRP A 333 -12.92 10.34 16.77
CA TRP A 333 -12.63 9.51 17.94
C TRP A 333 -13.86 9.27 18.82
N GLU A 334 -14.72 10.28 18.98
CA GLU A 334 -16.00 10.09 19.70
C GLU A 334 -16.90 9.06 19.01
N VAL A 335 -16.97 9.07 17.68
CA VAL A 335 -17.69 8.04 16.91
C VAL A 335 -17.08 6.66 17.11
N VAL A 336 -15.74 6.53 17.05
CA VAL A 336 -15.05 5.26 17.30
C VAL A 336 -15.37 4.69 18.68
N LYS A 337 -15.35 5.54 19.73
CA LYS A 337 -15.73 5.14 21.10
C LYS A 337 -17.20 4.69 21.18
N ALA A 338 -18.11 5.43 20.54
CA ALA A 338 -19.53 5.07 20.52
C ALA A 338 -19.74 3.68 19.90
N VAL A 339 -19.07 3.40 18.79
CA VAL A 339 -19.15 2.08 18.14
C VAL A 339 -18.61 0.96 19.05
N PHE A 340 -17.46 1.17 19.72
CA PHE A 340 -16.95 0.15 20.65
C PHE A 340 -17.86 -0.08 21.85
N ASN A 341 -18.54 0.96 22.33
CA ASN A 341 -19.55 0.82 23.40
C ASN A 341 -20.75 -0.06 22.98
N GLU A 342 -21.10 -0.06 21.68
CA GLU A 342 -22.19 -0.90 21.15
C GLU A 342 -21.82 -2.39 21.03
N LEU A 343 -20.52 -2.76 21.15
CA LEU A 343 -20.05 -4.13 20.95
C LEU A 343 -20.22 -5.06 22.16
N ASN A 344 -20.71 -4.57 23.31
CA ASN A 344 -20.78 -5.31 24.58
C ASN A 344 -19.40 -5.71 25.15
N TYR A 345 -18.42 -4.80 25.03
CA TYR A 345 -17.07 -4.94 25.57
C TYR A 345 -16.76 -3.78 26.52
N ASP A 346 -16.02 -4.08 27.58
CA ASP A 346 -15.33 -3.07 28.38
C ASP A 346 -13.96 -2.83 27.75
N PHE A 347 -13.70 -1.60 27.34
CA PHE A 347 -12.44 -1.29 26.65
C PHE A 347 -11.68 -0.14 27.29
N LYS A 348 -10.37 -0.22 27.21
CA LYS A 348 -9.43 0.87 27.53
C LYS A 348 -8.61 1.21 26.29
N TYR A 349 -8.11 2.43 26.25
CA TYR A 349 -7.23 2.88 25.18
C TYR A 349 -6.11 3.78 25.68
N THR A 350 -4.98 3.76 24.98
CA THR A 350 -3.84 4.64 25.23
C THR A 350 -2.97 4.77 24.00
N THR A 351 -2.07 5.75 24.01
CA THR A 351 -1.02 5.88 22.99
C THR A 351 0.28 5.28 23.52
N LEU A 352 0.86 4.33 22.77
CA LEU A 352 2.14 3.70 23.09
C LEU A 352 3.17 4.05 22.01
N ASN A 353 4.44 4.23 22.43
CA ASN A 353 5.55 4.46 21.53
C ASN A 353 6.46 3.22 21.52
N ALA A 354 6.89 2.77 20.34
CA ALA A 354 7.73 1.58 20.18
C ALA A 354 9.03 1.65 20.99
N ARG A 355 9.65 2.85 21.12
CA ARG A 355 10.86 3.06 21.91
C ARG A 355 10.69 2.74 23.38
N ASP A 356 9.48 2.89 23.91
CA ASP A 356 9.17 2.63 25.31
C ASP A 356 9.00 1.12 25.60
N PHE A 357 9.21 0.28 24.59
CA PHE A 357 9.08 -1.18 24.65
C PHE A 357 10.25 -1.92 23.96
N GLY A 358 11.45 -1.31 24.00
CA GLY A 358 12.70 -1.95 23.59
C GLY A 358 13.05 -1.85 22.10
N ILE A 359 12.22 -1.24 21.27
CA ILE A 359 12.52 -1.01 19.86
C ILE A 359 12.92 0.45 19.64
N PRO A 360 14.16 0.76 19.23
CA PRO A 360 14.65 2.14 19.06
C PRO A 360 14.05 2.80 17.82
N GLN A 361 12.71 2.86 17.78
CA GLN A 361 11.91 3.52 16.76
C GLN A 361 10.90 4.46 17.40
N ASN A 362 10.87 5.73 16.95
CA ASN A 362 9.89 6.69 17.40
C ASN A 362 8.58 6.52 16.62
N ARG A 363 7.77 5.52 17.06
CA ARG A 363 6.51 5.16 16.41
C ARG A 363 5.39 5.15 17.45
N GLU A 364 4.61 6.23 17.48
CA GLU A 364 3.45 6.36 18.35
C GLU A 364 2.19 5.82 17.66
N ARG A 365 1.46 4.96 18.37
CA ARG A 365 0.17 4.40 17.91
C ARG A 365 -0.84 4.39 19.05
N ILE A 366 -2.11 4.61 18.71
CA ILE A 366 -3.19 4.35 19.65
C ILE A 366 -3.51 2.86 19.63
N PHE A 367 -3.70 2.31 20.82
CA PHE A 367 -4.18 0.93 21.01
C PHE A 367 -5.46 0.98 21.83
N VAL A 368 -6.43 0.16 21.42
CA VAL A 368 -7.66 -0.12 22.14
C VAL A 368 -7.66 -1.60 22.47
N VAL A 369 -7.87 -1.95 23.73
CA VAL A 369 -8.02 -3.33 24.20
C VAL A 369 -9.40 -3.45 24.82
N GLY A 370 -10.22 -4.36 24.32
CA GLY A 370 -11.57 -4.62 24.82
C GLY A 370 -11.73 -6.04 25.31
N PHE A 371 -12.33 -6.19 26.48
CA PHE A 371 -12.71 -7.46 27.09
C PHE A 371 -14.23 -7.65 27.02
N ARG A 372 -14.69 -8.82 26.62
CA ARG A 372 -16.12 -9.11 26.56
C ARG A 372 -16.71 -9.06 27.98
N LYS A 373 -17.87 -8.42 28.15
CA LYS A 373 -18.43 -8.07 29.47
C LYS A 373 -18.82 -9.26 30.35
N ASP A 374 -18.98 -10.45 29.76
CA ASP A 374 -19.27 -11.67 30.51
C ASP A 374 -18.05 -12.29 31.20
N LEU A 375 -16.84 -11.76 30.92
CA LEU A 375 -15.61 -12.29 31.47
C LEU A 375 -15.34 -11.74 32.87
N VAL A 376 -14.91 -12.61 33.78
CA VAL A 376 -14.40 -12.24 35.08
C VAL A 376 -12.88 -12.12 34.99
N LEU A 377 -12.37 -10.91 35.17
CA LEU A 377 -10.94 -10.64 35.18
C LEU A 377 -10.38 -10.91 36.58
N GLU A 378 -9.21 -11.55 36.68
CA GLU A 378 -8.49 -11.72 37.94
C GLU A 378 -7.95 -10.38 38.49
N LYS A 379 -7.60 -9.46 37.54
CA LYS A 379 -7.17 -8.10 37.83
C LYS A 379 -7.72 -7.16 36.78
N GLU A 380 -7.99 -5.93 37.19
CA GLU A 380 -8.32 -4.89 36.22
C GLU A 380 -7.19 -4.73 35.20
N PHE A 381 -7.57 -4.62 33.91
CA PHE A 381 -6.59 -4.45 32.86
C PHE A 381 -5.94 -3.08 32.93
N GLU A 382 -4.62 -3.05 32.88
CA GLU A 382 -3.82 -1.85 32.71
C GLU A 382 -2.86 -2.02 31.54
N PHE A 383 -2.70 -0.96 30.75
CA PHE A 383 -1.69 -0.95 29.70
C PHE A 383 -0.28 -1.07 30.29
N PRO A 384 0.66 -1.69 29.56
CA PRO A 384 2.02 -1.85 30.04
C PRO A 384 2.69 -0.49 30.26
N LYS A 385 3.50 -0.41 31.34
CA LYS A 385 4.33 0.75 31.62
C LYS A 385 5.56 0.77 30.70
N PRO A 386 6.06 1.95 30.34
CA PRO A 386 7.32 2.10 29.63
C PRO A 386 8.48 1.37 30.31
N ILE A 387 9.37 0.78 29.54
CA ILE A 387 10.64 0.21 30.00
C ILE A 387 11.80 1.10 29.56
N GLU A 388 12.95 0.98 30.22
CA GLU A 388 14.17 1.63 29.81
C GLU A 388 14.65 1.10 28.45
N LEU A 389 14.95 2.01 27.52
CA LEU A 389 15.52 1.65 26.23
C LEU A 389 17.04 1.55 26.36
N THR A 390 17.56 0.34 26.30
CA THR A 390 19.00 0.04 26.43
C THR A 390 19.72 -0.08 25.09
N LYS A 391 18.99 -0.12 23.97
CA LYS A 391 19.53 -0.31 22.63
C LYS A 391 19.26 0.88 21.71
N THR A 392 20.18 1.12 20.81
CA THR A 392 20.06 2.12 19.75
C THR A 392 19.71 1.46 18.41
N MET A 393 19.40 2.24 17.38
CA MET A 393 19.17 1.74 16.04
C MET A 393 20.37 0.93 15.51
N LYS A 394 21.60 1.29 15.90
CA LYS A 394 22.84 0.61 15.46
C LYS A 394 22.86 -0.87 15.82
N ASP A 395 22.27 -1.25 16.97
CA ASP A 395 22.20 -2.64 17.44
C ASP A 395 21.27 -3.52 16.57
N PHE A 396 20.51 -2.91 15.67
CA PHE A 396 19.59 -3.59 14.74
C PHE A 396 20.11 -3.65 13.29
N LEU A 397 21.27 -3.05 13.03
CA LEU A 397 21.88 -3.05 11.70
C LEU A 397 22.53 -4.41 11.41
N ILE A 398 22.81 -4.64 10.14
CA ILE A 398 23.55 -5.80 9.65
C ILE A 398 24.86 -5.35 9.02
N ASP A 399 25.86 -6.19 9.12
CA ASP A 399 27.15 -6.00 8.45
C ASP A 399 27.07 -6.36 6.96
N ASN A 400 28.04 -5.92 6.18
CA ASN A 400 28.24 -6.28 4.76
C ASN A 400 26.99 -6.09 3.90
N VAL A 401 26.45 -4.88 3.93
CA VAL A 401 25.24 -4.52 3.18
C VAL A 401 25.55 -4.35 1.69
N SER A 402 24.73 -4.97 0.86
CA SER A 402 24.81 -4.88 -0.60
C SER A 402 24.84 -3.44 -1.11
N GLY A 403 25.69 -3.17 -2.10
CA GLY A 403 25.82 -1.86 -2.73
C GLY A 403 24.55 -1.28 -3.31
N LYS A 404 23.51 -2.12 -3.61
CA LYS A 404 22.20 -1.63 -4.09
C LYS A 404 21.47 -0.72 -3.09
N TYR A 405 21.79 -0.78 -1.81
CA TYR A 405 21.19 0.05 -0.75
C TYR A 405 21.90 1.39 -0.56
N TYR A 406 23.09 1.58 -1.15
CA TYR A 406 23.81 2.85 -1.07
C TYR A 406 23.20 3.90 -1.99
N LEU A 407 23.19 5.15 -1.52
CA LEU A 407 22.58 6.25 -2.24
C LEU A 407 23.50 6.75 -3.37
N ASN A 408 22.89 7.11 -4.50
CA ASN A 408 23.58 7.89 -5.52
C ASN A 408 23.76 9.35 -5.08
N LYS A 409 24.57 10.14 -5.79
CA LYS A 409 24.88 11.54 -5.46
C LYS A 409 23.63 12.41 -5.22
N LYS A 410 22.55 12.20 -5.99
CA LYS A 410 21.29 12.93 -5.80
C LYS A 410 20.60 12.55 -4.50
N GLY A 411 20.62 11.28 -4.14
CA GLY A 411 20.10 10.78 -2.88
C GLY A 411 20.91 11.32 -1.69
N VAL A 412 22.24 11.28 -1.78
CA VAL A 412 23.14 11.85 -0.75
C VAL A 412 22.82 13.33 -0.52
N ASN A 413 22.79 14.15 -1.57
CA ASN A 413 22.47 15.57 -1.45
C ASN A 413 21.09 15.85 -0.83
N PHE A 414 20.12 14.97 -1.08
CA PHE A 414 18.80 15.11 -0.49
C PHE A 414 18.83 14.80 1.02
N VAL A 415 19.42 13.69 1.43
CA VAL A 415 19.39 13.24 2.83
C VAL A 415 20.29 14.07 3.74
N THR A 416 21.37 14.67 3.21
CA THR A 416 22.28 15.55 3.94
C THR A 416 21.87 17.02 3.93
N SER A 417 20.78 17.38 3.26
CA SER A 417 20.30 18.77 3.21
C SER A 417 19.78 19.22 4.57
N ASP A 418 20.29 20.36 5.08
CA ASP A 418 19.85 20.97 6.35
C ASP A 418 18.34 21.15 6.43
N LYS A 419 17.71 21.53 5.32
CA LYS A 419 16.24 21.64 5.24
C LYS A 419 15.53 20.36 5.59
N ASN A 420 16.01 19.21 5.12
CA ASN A 420 15.38 17.92 5.33
C ASN A 420 15.70 17.35 6.72
N ILE A 421 16.93 17.57 7.20
CA ILE A 421 17.36 17.19 8.55
C ILE A 421 16.56 17.98 9.60
N ASN A 422 16.51 19.31 9.47
CA ASN A 422 15.80 20.18 10.42
C ASN A 422 14.29 19.90 10.47
N LYS A 423 13.69 19.47 9.35
CA LYS A 423 12.28 19.05 9.31
C LYS A 423 12.06 17.60 9.75
N ARG A 424 13.11 16.89 10.14
CA ARG A 424 13.07 15.45 10.46
C ARG A 424 12.45 14.60 9.34
N TYR A 425 12.69 14.99 8.10
CA TYR A 425 12.36 14.17 6.95
C TYR A 425 13.40 13.07 6.75
N THR A 426 14.64 13.37 7.06
CA THR A 426 15.79 12.46 6.99
C THR A 426 16.59 12.54 8.28
N GLN A 427 17.20 11.43 8.66
CA GLN A 427 18.12 11.30 9.79
C GLN A 427 19.28 10.39 9.37
N ILE A 428 20.50 10.72 9.78
CA ILE A 428 21.70 9.91 9.52
C ILE A 428 22.28 9.51 10.87
N ASP A 429 22.59 8.22 11.03
CA ASP A 429 23.17 7.62 12.24
C ASP A 429 22.44 7.96 13.54
N GLY A 430 21.13 8.07 13.48
CA GLY A 430 20.31 8.33 14.66
C GLY A 430 20.26 7.14 15.62
N ASP A 431 20.28 7.41 16.91
CA ASP A 431 20.11 6.37 17.95
C ASP A 431 18.68 5.83 18.00
N ILE A 432 17.72 6.70 17.73
CA ILE A 432 16.28 6.34 17.67
C ILE A 432 15.78 6.52 16.26
N GLN A 433 15.24 5.47 15.67
CA GLN A 433 14.65 5.49 14.34
C GLN A 433 13.46 6.45 14.26
N LEU A 434 13.37 7.21 13.18
CA LEU A 434 12.15 7.92 12.82
C LEU A 434 11.03 6.91 12.52
N CYS A 435 9.76 7.34 12.61
CA CYS A 435 8.65 6.46 12.30
C CYS A 435 8.76 5.88 10.89
N GLN A 436 8.90 4.57 10.79
CA GLN A 436 8.95 3.86 9.51
C GLN A 436 7.64 4.01 8.74
N LYS A 437 7.76 4.39 7.47
CA LYS A 437 6.61 4.67 6.59
C LYS A 437 6.60 3.72 5.39
N LYS A 438 5.40 3.35 4.93
CA LYS A 438 5.17 2.49 3.76
C LYS A 438 5.97 2.90 2.50
N ASN A 439 6.13 4.20 2.27
CA ASN A 439 6.71 4.74 1.03
C ASN A 439 8.08 5.40 1.21
N GLN A 440 8.77 5.18 2.33
CA GLN A 440 10.04 5.86 2.60
C GLN A 440 11.13 5.57 1.54
N GLN A 441 11.13 4.36 0.96
CA GLN A 441 12.10 3.98 -0.08
C GLN A 441 11.99 4.80 -1.37
N PHE A 442 10.81 5.37 -1.68
CA PHE A 442 10.61 6.18 -2.88
C PHE A 442 10.97 7.66 -2.70
N ASN A 443 10.89 8.14 -1.46
CA ASN A 443 10.98 9.57 -1.16
C ASN A 443 12.28 9.96 -0.48
N TRP A 444 13.20 9.03 -0.24
CA TRP A 444 14.40 9.21 0.59
C TRP A 444 14.10 9.86 1.95
N HIS A 445 12.94 9.55 2.54
CA HIS A 445 12.59 9.94 3.90
C HIS A 445 12.92 8.80 4.86
N GLY A 446 13.22 9.13 6.12
CA GLY A 446 13.54 8.16 7.17
C GLY A 446 15.02 8.13 7.53
N ASP A 447 15.48 6.97 7.95
CA ASP A 447 16.80 6.78 8.53
C ASP A 447 17.80 6.27 7.51
N PHE A 448 19.02 6.78 7.61
CA PHE A 448 20.15 6.42 6.77
C PHE A 448 21.37 6.16 7.65
N VAL A 449 22.27 5.33 7.18
CA VAL A 449 23.51 4.97 7.86
C VAL A 449 24.68 5.52 7.06
N PHE A 450 25.57 6.24 7.74
CA PHE A 450 26.85 6.62 7.17
C PHE A 450 27.83 5.45 7.34
N VAL A 451 28.41 4.99 6.23
CA VAL A 451 29.41 3.93 6.22
C VAL A 451 30.72 4.52 5.69
N GLU A 452 31.72 4.59 6.57
CA GLU A 452 33.05 5.04 6.18
C GLU A 452 33.70 4.10 5.17
N GLU A 453 34.43 4.65 4.21
CA GLU A 453 35.26 3.85 3.31
C GLU A 453 36.42 3.26 4.10
N ASN A 454 36.42 1.95 4.25
CA ASN A 454 37.54 1.23 4.84
C ASN A 454 38.48 0.74 3.72
N LYS A 455 39.62 1.36 3.56
CA LYS A 455 40.63 1.01 2.55
C LYS A 455 41.29 -0.35 2.80
N GLU A 456 41.19 -0.87 4.03
CA GLU A 456 41.83 -2.12 4.46
C GLU A 456 40.96 -3.36 4.30
N LYS A 457 39.62 -3.18 4.15
CA LYS A 457 38.74 -4.32 3.92
C LYS A 457 38.79 -4.76 2.46
N GLU A 458 39.03 -6.04 2.23
CA GLU A 458 38.86 -6.65 0.91
C GLU A 458 37.45 -6.36 0.39
N LYS A 459 37.39 -5.97 -0.87
CA LYS A 459 36.13 -5.64 -1.56
C LYS A 459 35.28 -6.90 -1.66
N THR A 460 34.19 -6.96 -0.93
CA THR A 460 33.22 -8.02 -1.12
C THR A 460 32.24 -7.65 -2.23
N MET A 461 31.87 -8.62 -3.06
CA MET A 461 30.90 -8.43 -4.15
C MET A 461 29.56 -7.87 -3.62
N GLN A 462 29.20 -8.24 -2.40
CA GLN A 462 27.94 -7.81 -1.76
C GLN A 462 27.87 -6.31 -1.48
N ASP A 463 28.96 -5.65 -1.11
CA ASP A 463 28.98 -4.23 -0.77
C ASP A 463 28.68 -3.32 -1.96
N LEU A 464 28.94 -3.82 -3.16
CA LEU A 464 28.84 -3.08 -4.42
C LEU A 464 27.78 -3.63 -5.37
N GLU A 465 26.89 -4.50 -4.89
CA GLU A 465 25.93 -5.24 -5.75
C GLU A 465 25.14 -4.33 -6.72
N LYS A 466 24.70 -3.15 -6.31
CA LYS A 466 23.97 -2.24 -7.20
C LYS A 466 24.79 -1.75 -8.41
N TYR A 467 26.12 -1.85 -8.35
CA TYR A 467 27.04 -1.47 -9.42
C TYR A 467 27.54 -2.68 -10.19
N PHE A 468 27.29 -3.90 -9.69
CA PHE A 468 27.65 -5.10 -10.42
C PHE A 468 26.74 -5.29 -11.62
N LEU A 469 27.33 -5.75 -12.68
CA LEU A 469 26.63 -6.05 -13.91
C LEU A 469 25.88 -7.37 -13.74
N SER A 470 24.68 -7.44 -14.29
CA SER A 470 24.03 -8.76 -14.46
C SER A 470 24.83 -9.59 -15.46
N ASP A 471 24.78 -10.91 -15.39
CA ASP A 471 25.47 -11.84 -16.29
C ASP A 471 25.34 -11.49 -17.77
N LYS A 472 24.14 -11.05 -18.18
CA LYS A 472 23.86 -10.62 -19.55
C LYS A 472 24.61 -9.34 -19.92
N VAL A 473 24.67 -8.38 -19.01
CA VAL A 473 25.36 -7.09 -19.22
C VAL A 473 26.87 -7.29 -19.14
N GLU A 474 27.36 -8.10 -18.22
CA GLU A 474 28.76 -8.45 -18.10
C GLU A 474 29.30 -9.11 -19.38
N LYS A 475 28.62 -10.14 -19.87
CA LYS A 475 28.96 -10.77 -21.15
C LYS A 475 28.96 -9.76 -22.32
N TYR A 476 28.04 -8.80 -22.33
CA TYR A 476 28.00 -7.75 -23.34
C TYR A 476 29.20 -6.79 -23.20
N VAL A 477 29.48 -6.31 -22.01
CA VAL A 477 30.56 -5.33 -21.74
C VAL A 477 31.93 -5.93 -22.00
N LEU A 478 32.14 -7.21 -21.66
CA LEU A 478 33.40 -7.94 -21.86
C LEU A 478 33.55 -8.54 -23.27
N SER A 479 32.55 -8.37 -24.13
CA SER A 479 32.65 -8.85 -25.52
C SER A 479 33.49 -7.89 -26.38
N SER A 480 34.21 -8.44 -27.36
CA SER A 480 35.05 -7.67 -28.30
C SER A 480 34.29 -6.77 -29.28
N GLY A 481 33.01 -6.50 -29.02
CA GLY A 481 32.15 -5.67 -29.85
C GLY A 481 31.24 -6.45 -30.80
N THR A 482 30.44 -5.74 -31.57
CA THR A 482 29.53 -6.30 -32.57
C THR A 482 30.04 -6.01 -34.00
N LYS A 483 29.49 -6.71 -34.98
CA LYS A 483 29.82 -6.54 -36.41
C LYS A 483 29.63 -5.06 -36.81
N GLY A 484 30.71 -4.31 -36.97
CA GLY A 484 30.71 -2.86 -37.26
C GLY A 484 31.16 -1.95 -36.12
N PHE A 485 31.29 -2.46 -34.91
CA PHE A 485 31.85 -1.69 -33.79
C PHE A 485 32.76 -2.58 -32.93
N TYR A 486 34.07 -2.48 -33.19
CA TYR A 486 35.08 -3.19 -32.42
C TYR A 486 35.43 -2.40 -31.14
N SER A 487 35.35 -3.01 -29.98
CA SER A 487 35.78 -2.42 -28.71
C SER A 487 36.74 -3.36 -27.98
N LYS A 488 37.73 -2.79 -27.29
CA LYS A 488 38.60 -3.53 -26.40
C LYS A 488 38.00 -3.50 -25.00
N PRO A 489 37.53 -4.63 -24.47
CA PRO A 489 36.92 -4.68 -23.15
C PRO A 489 38.00 -4.62 -22.08
N GLU A 490 38.21 -3.48 -21.50
CA GLU A 490 39.15 -3.26 -20.40
C GLU A 490 38.41 -2.63 -19.22
N ILE A 491 38.67 -3.12 -18.02
CA ILE A 491 38.16 -2.61 -16.75
C ILE A 491 39.34 -2.19 -15.87
N ASP A 492 39.08 -1.43 -14.80
CA ASP A 492 40.09 -0.95 -13.85
C ASP A 492 41.28 -0.27 -14.54
N LEU A 493 41.01 0.59 -15.49
CA LEU A 493 42.02 1.34 -16.21
C LEU A 493 42.70 2.37 -15.31
N ASP A 494 44.02 2.48 -15.37
CA ASP A 494 44.79 3.53 -14.69
C ASP A 494 44.37 4.93 -15.15
N ILE A 495 44.04 5.06 -16.44
CA ILE A 495 43.53 6.30 -17.04
C ILE A 495 42.11 6.03 -17.58
N ALA A 496 41.14 6.73 -17.00
CA ALA A 496 39.73 6.59 -17.42
C ALA A 496 39.54 7.06 -18.87
N ARG A 497 38.68 6.32 -19.60
CA ARG A 497 38.14 6.79 -20.88
C ARG A 497 37.31 8.05 -20.67
N PRO A 498 37.14 8.90 -21.70
CA PRO A 498 36.31 10.09 -21.60
C PRO A 498 34.92 9.78 -21.09
N LEU A 499 34.45 10.51 -20.06
CA LEU A 499 33.11 10.36 -19.53
C LEU A 499 32.09 10.91 -20.51
N VAL A 500 31.11 10.11 -20.86
CA VAL A 500 30.08 10.46 -21.83
C VAL A 500 28.74 10.68 -21.15
N LYS A 501 28.00 11.68 -21.63
CA LYS A 501 26.71 12.12 -21.05
C LYS A 501 25.69 10.98 -20.82
N THR A 502 25.77 9.91 -21.60
CA THR A 502 24.79 8.82 -21.61
C THR A 502 25.17 7.62 -20.75
N MET A 503 26.37 7.62 -20.11
CA MET A 503 26.84 6.49 -19.29
C MET A 503 25.90 6.11 -18.13
N HIS A 504 25.05 7.03 -17.68
CA HIS A 504 24.07 6.79 -16.61
C HIS A 504 22.81 6.04 -17.07
N LYS A 505 22.63 5.85 -18.38
CA LYS A 505 21.40 5.27 -18.98
C LYS A 505 21.60 3.87 -19.56
N MET A 506 22.81 3.55 -19.98
CA MET A 506 23.11 2.29 -20.66
C MET A 506 24.56 1.89 -20.41
N HIS A 507 24.85 0.61 -20.56
CA HIS A 507 26.18 0.05 -20.52
C HIS A 507 26.73 -0.07 -21.95
N ARG A 508 27.99 0.39 -22.16
CA ARG A 508 28.64 0.35 -23.47
C ARG A 508 30.03 -0.25 -23.38
N ALA A 509 30.19 -1.39 -24.03
CA ALA A 509 31.47 -2.09 -24.08
C ALA A 509 32.57 -1.20 -24.69
N GLY A 510 33.75 -1.12 -24.05
CA GLY A 510 34.89 -0.37 -24.54
C GLY A 510 34.72 1.16 -24.56
N VAL A 511 33.63 1.70 -24.04
CA VAL A 511 33.35 3.15 -23.99
C VAL A 511 33.22 3.64 -22.56
N ASP A 512 32.42 2.99 -21.73
CA ASP A 512 32.20 3.36 -20.35
C ASP A 512 33.31 2.78 -19.45
N ASN A 513 33.55 3.45 -18.33
CA ASN A 513 34.55 3.02 -17.35
C ASN A 513 33.89 2.12 -16.30
N TYR A 514 34.48 0.99 -16.03
CA TYR A 514 34.06 0.06 -14.98
C TYR A 514 35.18 -0.08 -13.98
N VAL A 515 34.87 0.23 -12.72
CA VAL A 515 35.80 0.21 -11.59
C VAL A 515 35.11 -0.36 -10.36
N THR A 516 35.90 -0.86 -9.42
CA THR A 516 35.40 -1.30 -8.13
C THR A 516 35.62 -0.23 -7.07
N THR A 517 34.64 -0.03 -6.20
CA THR A 517 34.67 0.94 -5.09
C THR A 517 34.03 0.38 -3.83
N GLN A 518 34.20 1.05 -2.68
CA GLN A 518 33.54 0.71 -1.43
C GLN A 518 32.25 1.49 -1.24
N GLY A 519 31.38 1.02 -0.32
CA GLY A 519 30.13 1.66 0.00
C GLY A 519 30.27 2.98 0.75
N ARG A 520 29.15 3.70 0.88
CA ARG A 520 29.07 5.02 1.53
C ARG A 520 27.75 5.14 2.28
N ILE A 521 27.09 6.32 2.25
CA ILE A 521 25.74 6.48 2.84
C ILE A 521 24.75 5.53 2.18
N ARG A 522 24.06 4.77 2.99
CA ARG A 522 23.07 3.80 2.56
C ARG A 522 21.73 3.93 3.29
N LYS A 523 20.68 3.40 2.71
CA LYS A 523 19.41 3.20 3.39
C LYS A 523 19.42 1.93 4.23
N LEU A 524 18.48 1.82 5.16
CA LEU A 524 18.25 0.56 5.85
C LEU A 524 17.83 -0.52 4.86
N THR A 525 18.26 -1.75 5.10
CA THR A 525 17.82 -2.91 4.32
C THR A 525 16.43 -3.37 4.76
N PRO A 526 15.73 -4.18 3.95
CA PRO A 526 14.45 -4.76 4.36
C PRO A 526 14.55 -5.56 5.67
N ARG A 527 15.65 -6.30 5.89
CA ARG A 527 15.88 -7.07 7.11
C ARG A 527 16.03 -6.17 8.35
N GLU A 528 16.78 -5.10 8.25
CA GLU A 528 16.93 -4.10 9.31
C GLU A 528 15.60 -3.43 9.65
N CYS A 529 14.80 -3.12 8.62
CA CYS A 529 13.44 -2.61 8.82
C CYS A 529 12.54 -3.60 9.55
N LEU A 530 12.62 -4.90 9.26
CA LEU A 530 11.87 -5.94 9.97
C LEU A 530 12.35 -6.07 11.42
N ARG A 531 13.67 -6.07 11.68
CA ARG A 531 14.24 -6.08 13.04
C ARG A 531 13.72 -4.89 13.86
N LEU A 532 13.72 -3.68 13.30
CA LEU A 532 13.19 -2.47 13.92
C LEU A 532 11.66 -2.43 14.04
N MET A 533 10.96 -3.41 13.49
CA MET A 533 9.54 -3.70 13.74
C MET A 533 9.35 -4.87 14.71
N GLY A 534 10.44 -5.45 15.25
CA GLY A 534 10.42 -6.54 16.19
C GLY A 534 10.32 -7.95 15.59
N PHE A 535 10.47 -8.09 14.25
CA PHE A 535 10.52 -9.39 13.59
C PHE A 535 11.92 -10.01 13.69
N CYS A 536 11.99 -11.27 14.08
CA CYS A 536 13.23 -12.02 14.14
C CYS A 536 13.78 -12.34 12.74
N ASP A 537 15.05 -12.68 12.65
CA ASP A 537 15.70 -13.07 11.39
C ASP A 537 15.15 -14.36 10.77
N SER A 538 14.52 -15.21 11.60
CA SER A 538 13.76 -16.38 11.14
C SER A 538 12.53 -16.04 10.28
N PHE A 539 12.11 -14.76 10.23
CA PHE A 539 11.05 -14.34 9.33
C PHE A 539 11.51 -14.42 7.87
N LYS A 540 10.85 -15.27 7.09
CA LYS A 540 11.20 -15.53 5.68
C LYS A 540 10.78 -14.36 4.78
N ILE A 541 11.74 -13.82 4.02
CA ILE A 541 11.50 -12.78 3.00
C ILE A 541 11.31 -13.49 1.65
N VAL A 542 10.08 -13.53 1.16
CA VAL A 542 9.70 -14.25 -0.07
C VAL A 542 9.15 -13.33 -1.17
N VAL A 543 9.26 -12.02 -0.97
CA VAL A 543 8.82 -10.98 -1.90
C VAL A 543 9.93 -9.95 -2.12
N SER A 544 9.76 -9.04 -3.08
CA SER A 544 10.78 -8.04 -3.39
C SER A 544 11.02 -7.06 -2.23
N ASP A 545 12.21 -6.45 -2.20
CA ASP A 545 12.58 -5.41 -1.22
C ASP A 545 11.52 -4.33 -1.09
N THR A 546 10.97 -3.84 -2.24
CA THR A 546 9.91 -2.84 -2.27
C THR A 546 8.69 -3.28 -1.48
N GLN A 547 8.28 -4.53 -1.65
CA GLN A 547 7.13 -5.09 -0.95
C GLN A 547 7.41 -5.24 0.55
N ILE A 548 8.61 -5.68 0.94
CA ILE A 548 8.98 -5.78 2.36
C ILE A 548 9.02 -4.41 3.03
N TYR A 549 9.55 -3.37 2.39
CA TYR A 549 9.50 -2.02 2.96
C TYR A 549 8.05 -1.56 3.21
N GLN A 550 7.14 -1.83 2.28
CA GLN A 550 5.73 -1.49 2.43
C GLN A 550 5.08 -2.28 3.56
N GLN A 551 5.33 -3.58 3.61
CA GLN A 551 4.80 -4.49 4.62
C GLN A 551 5.31 -4.13 6.02
N ALA A 552 6.61 -3.89 6.17
CA ALA A 552 7.19 -3.45 7.44
C ALA A 552 6.63 -2.09 7.89
N GLY A 553 6.51 -1.13 6.97
CA GLY A 553 5.96 0.20 7.28
C GLY A 553 4.49 0.18 7.68
N ASN A 554 3.70 -0.77 7.16
CA ASN A 554 2.29 -0.96 7.52
C ASN A 554 2.08 -1.80 8.79
N SER A 555 3.10 -2.54 9.24
CA SER A 555 2.97 -3.47 10.36
C SER A 555 2.82 -2.78 11.71
N ILE A 556 2.25 -3.47 12.67
CA ILE A 556 2.32 -3.13 14.09
C ILE A 556 3.69 -3.57 14.62
N VAL A 557 4.24 -2.85 15.60
CA VAL A 557 5.49 -3.26 16.25
C VAL A 557 5.24 -4.45 17.17
N VAL A 558 5.95 -5.53 16.91
CA VAL A 558 5.78 -6.84 17.60
C VAL A 558 5.99 -6.72 19.11
N ASP A 559 7.02 -5.97 19.54
CA ASP A 559 7.35 -5.81 20.95
C ASP A 559 6.26 -5.10 21.74
N VAL A 560 5.62 -4.08 21.16
CA VAL A 560 4.45 -3.42 21.79
C VAL A 560 3.32 -4.43 22.01
N LEU A 561 3.06 -5.30 21.02
CA LEU A 561 2.04 -6.36 21.16
C LEU A 561 2.42 -7.38 22.23
N ILE A 562 3.71 -7.74 22.36
CA ILE A 562 4.18 -8.63 23.42
C ILE A 562 3.83 -8.05 24.81
N TYR A 563 4.12 -6.76 25.03
CA TYR A 563 3.84 -6.14 26.33
C TYR A 563 2.33 -5.99 26.58
N ILE A 564 1.53 -5.65 25.55
CA ILE A 564 0.07 -5.64 25.67
C ILE A 564 -0.44 -7.04 26.01
N MET A 565 0.05 -8.09 25.33
CA MET A 565 -0.34 -9.47 25.62
C MET A 565 0.05 -9.91 27.03
N LYS A 566 1.22 -9.51 27.54
CA LYS A 566 1.59 -9.75 28.95
C LYS A 566 0.58 -9.12 29.91
N SER A 567 0.12 -7.89 29.63
CA SER A 567 -0.90 -7.22 30.43
C SER A 567 -2.27 -7.93 30.34
N ILE A 568 -2.68 -8.37 29.13
CA ILE A 568 -3.92 -9.14 28.94
C ILE A 568 -3.87 -10.44 29.73
N ILE A 569 -2.76 -11.20 29.63
CA ILE A 569 -2.59 -12.47 30.34
C ILE A 569 -2.59 -12.27 31.86
N ASN A 570 -2.01 -11.17 32.36
CA ASN A 570 -2.05 -10.84 33.78
C ASN A 570 -3.47 -10.56 34.29
N SER A 571 -4.35 -10.06 33.44
CA SER A 571 -5.76 -9.77 33.78
C SER A 571 -6.68 -10.96 33.51
N LEU A 572 -6.36 -11.79 32.51
CA LEU A 572 -7.16 -12.93 32.06
C LEU A 572 -6.24 -14.13 31.73
N PRO A 573 -5.61 -14.80 32.73
CA PRO A 573 -4.68 -15.91 32.49
C PRO A 573 -5.30 -17.06 31.72
N GLN A 574 -6.59 -17.33 31.93
CA GLN A 574 -7.33 -18.40 31.26
C GLN A 574 -7.41 -18.22 29.73
N ILE A 575 -7.04 -17.07 29.18
CA ILE A 575 -7.01 -16.88 27.72
C ILE A 575 -5.95 -17.77 27.04
N VAL A 576 -4.87 -18.07 27.74
CA VAL A 576 -3.75 -18.89 27.26
C VAL A 576 -3.68 -20.27 27.93
N GLU A 577 -4.36 -20.48 29.05
CA GLU A 577 -4.41 -21.74 29.77
C GLU A 577 -5.42 -22.70 29.12
N GLY A 578 -5.11 -24.01 29.18
CA GLY A 578 -5.94 -25.10 28.63
C GLY A 578 -5.06 -26.28 28.26
N ASP A 579 -5.64 -27.48 28.21
CA ASP A 579 -4.96 -28.73 27.81
C ASP A 579 -3.64 -28.99 28.58
N GLY A 580 -3.58 -28.66 29.88
CA GLY A 580 -2.40 -28.85 30.74
C GLY A 580 -1.32 -27.77 30.63
N TYR A 581 -1.51 -26.77 29.78
CA TYR A 581 -0.60 -25.62 29.72
C TYR A 581 -0.95 -24.57 30.77
N LYS A 582 0.02 -24.26 31.67
CA LYS A 582 -0.03 -23.09 32.56
C LYS A 582 1.03 -22.09 32.14
N TYR A 583 0.64 -20.85 31.93
CA TYR A 583 1.57 -19.79 31.64
C TYR A 583 2.53 -19.57 32.81
N LYS A 584 3.77 -20.00 32.66
CA LYS A 584 4.82 -19.71 33.64
C LYS A 584 5.27 -18.26 33.46
N LYS A 585 5.03 -17.44 34.48
CA LYS A 585 5.50 -16.07 34.56
C LYS A 585 7.03 -16.05 34.68
N ASN A 586 7.74 -16.24 33.58
CA ASN A 586 9.20 -16.10 33.55
C ASN A 586 9.53 -14.61 33.39
N THR A 587 9.75 -13.93 34.50
CA THR A 587 10.06 -12.49 34.56
C THR A 587 11.44 -12.14 33.99
N GLU A 588 12.34 -13.10 33.81
CA GLU A 588 13.72 -12.83 33.39
C GLU A 588 14.14 -13.43 32.02
N SER A 589 13.46 -14.47 31.53
CA SER A 589 13.96 -15.20 30.36
C SER A 589 13.48 -14.70 28.99
N ASN A 590 12.42 -13.90 28.92
CA ASN A 590 11.85 -13.48 27.63
C ASN A 590 12.61 -12.31 26.98
N GLU A 591 13.20 -11.43 27.76
CA GLU A 591 14.12 -10.39 27.26
C GLU A 591 15.43 -11.03 26.75
N VAL A 592 16.01 -11.91 27.56
CA VAL A 592 17.26 -12.62 27.23
C VAL A 592 17.11 -13.46 25.93
N LYS A 593 15.99 -14.15 25.72
CA LYS A 593 15.79 -14.94 24.48
C LYS A 593 15.70 -14.09 23.21
N TYR A 594 15.09 -12.91 23.26
CA TYR A 594 15.03 -12.04 22.09
C TYR A 594 16.41 -11.50 21.72
N TYR A 595 17.18 -11.07 22.70
CA TYR A 595 18.52 -10.55 22.50
C TYR A 595 19.53 -11.64 22.11
N ASN A 596 19.42 -12.84 22.65
CA ASN A 596 20.23 -13.96 22.22
C ASN A 596 19.95 -14.38 20.77
N ILE A 597 18.73 -14.22 20.28
CA ILE A 597 18.40 -14.46 18.86
C ILE A 597 19.08 -13.40 17.97
N LEU A 598 19.15 -12.15 18.40
CA LEU A 598 19.87 -11.11 17.66
C LEU A 598 21.40 -11.29 17.75
N GLU A 599 21.93 -11.66 18.92
CA GLU A 599 23.35 -11.93 19.12
C GLU A 599 23.81 -13.20 18.39
N ASN A 600 23.01 -14.27 18.39
CA ASN A 600 23.30 -15.49 17.63
C ASN A 600 23.10 -15.31 16.11
N SER A 601 22.21 -14.41 15.67
CA SER A 601 22.05 -14.12 14.25
C SER A 601 23.22 -13.34 13.65
N SER A 602 23.99 -12.64 14.46
CA SER A 602 25.26 -12.03 14.04
C SER A 602 26.40 -13.07 13.89
N GLN A 603 26.23 -14.30 14.42
CA GLN A 603 27.19 -15.40 14.32
C GLN A 603 26.80 -16.47 13.29
N VAL A 604 25.56 -16.53 12.84
CA VAL A 604 25.14 -17.43 11.74
C VAL A 604 25.55 -16.79 10.42
N ASN A 605 26.66 -17.24 9.88
CA ASN A 605 27.12 -16.90 8.55
C ASN A 605 26.01 -17.20 7.53
N PHE A 606 25.72 -16.24 6.66
CA PHE A 606 24.79 -16.38 5.55
C PHE A 606 25.08 -17.63 4.68
N PHE A 607 26.31 -18.14 4.70
CA PHE A 607 26.73 -19.34 3.99
C PHE A 607 26.19 -20.66 4.58
N ASP A 608 25.85 -20.70 5.89
CA ASP A 608 25.31 -21.91 6.51
C ASP A 608 23.84 -22.14 6.16
N LEU A 609 23.11 -21.07 5.72
CA LEU A 609 21.71 -21.15 5.30
C LEU A 609 21.53 -21.50 3.81
N VAL A 610 22.58 -21.43 3.01
CA VAL A 610 22.54 -21.77 1.57
C VAL A 610 23.00 -23.22 1.33
N ALA A 611 23.62 -23.86 2.31
CA ALA A 611 24.11 -25.26 2.20
C ALA A 611 23.03 -26.34 2.49
N GLU A 612 21.85 -25.94 2.97
CA GLU A 612 20.72 -26.86 3.26
C GLU A 612 19.47 -26.62 2.38
N SER A 613 19.61 -25.93 1.23
CA SER A 613 18.50 -25.75 0.26
C SER A 613 18.80 -26.50 -1.05
#